data_8657e3ce263adc8035b3e9cbb05703d1
#
_entry.id   8657e3ce263adc8035b3e9cbb05703d1
#
_cell.length_a   1.000
_cell.length_b   1.000
_cell.length_c   1.000
_cell.angle_alpha   90.00
_cell.angle_beta   90.00
_cell.angle_gamma   90.00
#
_symmetry.space_group_name_H-M   'P 1'
#
loop_
_entity.id
_entity.type
_entity.pdbx_description
1 polymer ?
#
loop_
_entity_poly.entity_id
_entity_poly.type
_entity_poly.pdbx_seq_one_letter_code
_entity_poly.pdbx_strand_id
1 'polypeptide(L)'
;MSTNSKSSHAAEGIPEVKVVTTVNSNIETAFNYIAPVNLMHILRGNALIPAIVDTSIKEGWNKAGLTRTIFFKDGSTSQETLLTVEAPHSFSYKNERFTSKVLAALLKRLEGDWLFTDLGNNSTKIEWTYRAVPTNSFTRLLVKLILMKAIHAMLRDALSILKNDLDTNQLEKGTTWNR
;
A
#
# COMPACT_ATOMS: atom_id res chain seq x y z
N MET A 1 -25.46 -24.37 -4.11
CA MET A 1 -24.70 -24.57 -2.86
C MET A 1 -23.54 -23.60 -2.89
N SER A 2 -23.63 -22.58 -2.08
CA SER A 2 -22.74 -21.44 -2.06
C SER A 2 -21.58 -21.74 -1.12
N THR A 3 -20.35 -21.81 -1.61
CA THR A 3 -19.18 -21.93 -0.75
C THR A 3 -18.59 -20.54 -0.54
N ASN A 4 -18.92 -20.01 0.59
CA ASN A 4 -18.41 -18.78 1.15
C ASN A 4 -16.95 -18.99 1.59
N SER A 5 -15.98 -18.60 0.80
CA SER A 5 -14.59 -18.58 1.22
C SER A 5 -14.31 -17.23 1.92
N LYS A 6 -14.61 -17.17 3.19
CA LYS A 6 -14.13 -16.13 4.10
C LYS A 6 -12.65 -16.35 4.35
N SER A 7 -11.79 -15.64 3.67
CA SER A 7 -10.42 -15.43 4.10
C SER A 7 -10.37 -14.26 5.08
N SER A 8 -10.79 -14.51 6.32
CA SER A 8 -10.57 -13.58 7.43
C SER A 8 -9.80 -14.30 8.53
N HIS A 9 -8.50 -14.40 8.40
CA HIS A 9 -7.64 -14.55 9.55
C HIS A 9 -7.13 -13.15 9.94
N ALA A 10 -8.01 -12.37 10.58
CA ALA A 10 -7.56 -11.33 11.48
C ALA A 10 -6.82 -12.05 12.62
N ALA A 11 -5.49 -12.17 12.50
CA ALA A 11 -4.67 -12.65 13.60
C ALA A 11 -4.83 -11.64 14.73
N GLU A 12 -5.54 -12.05 15.80
CA GLU A 12 -5.78 -11.20 16.96
C GLU A 12 -4.48 -10.52 17.41
N GLY A 13 -4.47 -9.20 17.36
CA GLY A 13 -3.39 -8.38 17.89
C GLY A 13 -2.32 -7.88 16.94
N ILE A 14 -2.41 -8.07 15.62
CA ILE A 14 -1.50 -7.39 14.68
C ILE A 14 -1.92 -5.92 14.56
N PRO A 15 -1.00 -4.95 14.81
CA PRO A 15 -1.30 -3.53 14.61
C PRO A 15 -1.74 -3.24 13.17
N GLU A 16 -2.88 -2.60 13.02
CA GLU A 16 -3.51 -2.28 11.74
C GLU A 16 -3.98 -0.83 11.70
N VAL A 17 -3.91 -0.22 10.54
CA VAL A 17 -4.57 1.05 10.21
C VAL A 17 -5.26 0.93 8.85
N LYS A 18 -6.36 1.65 8.70
CA LYS A 18 -7.10 1.75 7.44
C LYS A 18 -7.34 3.21 7.11
N VAL A 19 -7.13 3.57 5.86
CA VAL A 19 -7.54 4.86 5.28
C VAL A 19 -8.56 4.63 4.17
N VAL A 20 -9.50 5.54 4.03
CA VAL A 20 -10.61 5.42 3.09
C VAL A 20 -10.82 6.75 2.40
N THR A 21 -11.11 6.71 1.10
CA THR A 21 -11.56 7.88 0.33
C THR A 21 -12.57 7.47 -0.73
N THR A 22 -13.26 8.46 -1.27
CA THR A 22 -14.08 8.31 -2.48
C THR A 22 -13.54 9.26 -3.54
N VAL A 23 -13.41 8.77 -4.77
CA VAL A 23 -12.92 9.50 -5.92
C VAL A 23 -14.00 9.63 -7.00
N ASN A 24 -13.95 10.70 -7.80
CA ASN A 24 -14.83 10.93 -8.94
C ASN A 24 -14.24 10.27 -10.21
N SER A 25 -14.16 8.96 -10.17
CA SER A 25 -13.60 8.14 -11.25
C SER A 25 -14.24 6.75 -11.21
N ASN A 26 -14.43 6.12 -12.37
CA ASN A 26 -14.90 4.74 -12.42
C ASN A 26 -13.84 3.78 -11.87
N ILE A 27 -14.28 2.58 -11.51
CA ILE A 27 -13.44 1.60 -10.80
C ILE A 27 -12.23 1.15 -11.63
N GLU A 28 -12.38 0.97 -12.94
CA GLU A 28 -11.31 0.57 -13.83
C GLU A 28 -10.22 1.64 -13.93
N THR A 29 -10.62 2.90 -14.09
CA THR A 29 -9.69 4.04 -14.13
C THR A 29 -8.96 4.19 -12.80
N ALA A 30 -9.68 4.13 -11.67
CA ALA A 30 -9.10 4.24 -10.34
C ALA A 30 -8.09 3.10 -10.07
N PHE A 31 -8.48 1.86 -10.37
CA PHE A 31 -7.60 0.71 -10.19
C PHE A 31 -6.36 0.78 -11.09
N ASN A 32 -6.55 1.04 -12.41
CA ASN A 32 -5.46 1.08 -13.38
C ASN A 32 -4.47 2.22 -13.13
N TYR A 33 -4.88 3.27 -12.42
CA TYR A 33 -4.00 4.34 -11.97
C TYR A 33 -3.25 3.97 -10.69
N ILE A 34 -3.96 3.43 -9.69
CA ILE A 34 -3.40 3.23 -8.34
C ILE A 34 -2.53 1.99 -8.25
N ALA A 35 -2.93 0.87 -8.86
CA ALA A 35 -2.19 -0.38 -8.71
C ALA A 35 -0.72 -0.29 -9.21
N PRO A 36 -0.42 0.35 -10.36
CA PRO A 36 0.94 0.55 -10.84
C PRO A 36 1.54 1.91 -10.45
N VAL A 37 0.95 2.64 -9.49
CA VAL A 37 1.34 4.02 -9.19
C VAL A 37 2.84 4.16 -8.90
N ASN A 38 3.40 5.27 -9.33
CA ASN A 38 4.74 5.67 -8.95
C ASN A 38 4.79 5.96 -7.45
N LEU A 39 5.43 5.07 -6.68
CA LEU A 39 5.50 5.19 -5.23
C LEU A 39 6.21 6.47 -4.76
N MET A 40 7.15 7.00 -5.55
CA MET A 40 7.86 8.25 -5.24
C MET A 40 6.90 9.45 -5.26
N HIS A 41 5.86 9.41 -6.08
CA HIS A 41 4.84 10.45 -6.15
C HIS A 41 4.01 10.53 -4.86
N ILE A 42 3.64 9.39 -4.30
CA ILE A 42 2.70 9.31 -3.18
C ILE A 42 3.34 9.08 -1.81
N LEU A 43 4.46 8.33 -1.72
CA LEU A 43 5.09 7.97 -0.44
C LEU A 43 6.31 8.87 -0.17
N ARG A 44 6.02 10.13 0.17
CA ARG A 44 7.01 11.19 0.38
C ARG A 44 7.73 11.11 1.74
N GLY A 45 7.37 10.12 2.55
CA GLY A 45 7.94 9.90 3.88
C GLY A 45 7.46 10.92 4.92
N ASN A 46 7.96 10.75 6.15
CA ASN A 46 7.74 11.67 7.27
C ASN A 46 8.93 11.57 8.26
N ALA A 47 8.80 12.13 9.46
CA ALA A 47 9.88 12.13 10.44
C ALA A 47 10.37 10.73 10.86
N LEU A 48 9.54 9.68 10.75
CA LEU A 48 9.85 8.31 11.18
C LEU A 48 10.01 7.33 10.01
N ILE A 49 9.44 7.64 8.86
CA ILE A 49 9.42 6.77 7.69
C ILE A 49 10.09 7.53 6.54
N PRO A 50 11.24 7.06 6.03
CA PRO A 50 11.92 7.74 4.94
C PRO A 50 11.09 7.69 3.65
N ALA A 51 11.23 8.73 2.82
CA ALA A 51 10.61 8.76 1.50
C ALA A 51 11.15 7.63 0.60
N ILE A 52 10.29 7.12 -0.28
CA ILE A 52 10.73 6.24 -1.36
C ILE A 52 11.36 7.10 -2.46
N VAL A 53 12.54 6.71 -2.93
CA VAL A 53 13.28 7.43 -3.97
C VAL A 53 13.44 6.62 -5.25
N ASP A 54 13.25 5.31 -5.20
CA ASP A 54 13.31 4.45 -6.38
C ASP A 54 12.68 3.07 -6.14
N THR A 55 12.42 2.33 -7.24
CA THR A 55 12.02 0.93 -7.24
C THR A 55 12.75 0.17 -8.36
N SER A 56 13.07 -1.10 -8.15
CA SER A 56 13.78 -1.91 -9.14
C SER A 56 12.92 -2.34 -10.33
N ILE A 57 11.59 -2.30 -10.20
CA ILE A 57 10.64 -2.54 -11.29
C ILE A 57 9.92 -1.23 -11.58
N LYS A 58 10.07 -0.72 -12.79
CA LYS A 58 9.45 0.54 -13.24
C LYS A 58 8.13 0.31 -13.96
N GLU A 59 7.98 -0.84 -14.62
CA GLU A 59 6.82 -1.19 -15.46
C GLU A 59 6.42 -2.64 -15.22
N GLY A 60 5.15 -2.99 -15.53
CA GLY A 60 4.69 -4.37 -15.44
C GLY A 60 4.49 -4.90 -14.01
N TRP A 61 4.26 -4.02 -13.03
CA TRP A 61 3.92 -4.41 -11.66
C TRP A 61 2.43 -4.83 -11.59
N ASN A 62 2.08 -5.97 -12.18
CA ASN A 62 0.70 -6.35 -12.48
C ASN A 62 0.38 -7.83 -12.25
N LYS A 63 1.30 -8.62 -11.72
CA LYS A 63 1.11 -10.06 -11.55
C LYS A 63 1.53 -10.51 -10.16
N ALA A 64 0.69 -11.32 -9.52
CA ALA A 64 1.01 -11.95 -8.24
C ALA A 64 2.33 -12.75 -8.33
N GLY A 65 3.14 -12.67 -7.28
CA GLY A 65 4.47 -13.28 -7.18
C GLY A 65 5.62 -12.39 -7.64
N LEU A 66 5.36 -11.27 -8.34
CA LEU A 66 6.41 -10.30 -8.66
C LEU A 66 6.98 -9.70 -7.38
N THR A 67 8.31 -9.55 -7.35
CA THR A 67 9.03 -8.92 -6.23
C THR A 67 9.91 -7.80 -6.75
N ARG A 68 9.84 -6.63 -6.10
CA ARG A 68 10.69 -5.48 -6.40
C ARG A 68 11.44 -5.00 -5.15
N THR A 69 12.61 -4.39 -5.36
CA THR A 69 13.31 -3.67 -4.31
C THR A 69 12.79 -2.24 -4.24
N ILE A 70 12.47 -1.79 -3.03
CA ILE A 70 12.14 -0.41 -2.72
C ILE A 70 13.40 0.26 -2.17
N PHE A 71 13.76 1.43 -2.69
CA PHE A 71 14.90 2.21 -2.24
C PHE A 71 14.41 3.44 -1.50
N PHE A 72 14.93 3.65 -0.29
CA PHE A 72 14.57 4.77 0.57
C PHE A 72 15.62 5.88 0.57
N LYS A 73 15.20 7.10 0.88
CA LYS A 73 16.05 8.30 0.91
C LYS A 73 17.22 8.20 1.90
N ASP A 74 17.09 7.41 2.96
CA ASP A 74 18.16 7.16 3.94
C ASP A 74 19.17 6.09 3.50
N GLY A 75 19.06 5.59 2.26
CA GLY A 75 19.89 4.54 1.69
C GLY A 75 19.47 3.12 2.07
N SER A 76 18.46 2.97 2.91
CA SER A 76 17.92 1.64 3.24
C SER A 76 17.04 1.11 2.10
N THR A 77 16.79 -0.21 2.15
CA THR A 77 15.95 -0.91 1.18
C THR A 77 14.97 -1.86 1.85
N SER A 78 13.98 -2.32 1.10
CA SER A 78 13.12 -3.43 1.44
C SER A 78 12.69 -4.21 0.20
N GLN A 79 12.12 -5.40 0.38
CA GLN A 79 11.58 -6.22 -0.69
C GLN A 79 10.06 -6.19 -0.63
N GLU A 80 9.43 -5.75 -1.70
CA GLU A 80 7.98 -5.76 -1.84
C GLU A 80 7.55 -6.86 -2.82
N THR A 81 6.61 -7.71 -2.38
CA THR A 81 6.06 -8.79 -3.21
C THR A 81 4.56 -8.58 -3.38
N LEU A 82 4.10 -8.58 -4.62
CA LEU A 82 2.67 -8.55 -4.96
C LEU A 82 2.06 -9.93 -4.69
N LEU A 83 1.06 -10.00 -3.82
CA LEU A 83 0.50 -11.28 -3.36
C LEU A 83 -0.72 -11.68 -4.16
N THR A 84 -1.65 -10.74 -4.37
CA THR A 84 -2.88 -10.96 -5.14
C THR A 84 -3.12 -9.79 -6.08
N VAL A 85 -3.81 -10.06 -7.19
CA VAL A 85 -4.33 -9.04 -8.11
C VAL A 85 -5.67 -9.55 -8.63
N GLU A 86 -6.73 -8.85 -8.29
CA GLU A 86 -8.12 -9.13 -8.68
C GLU A 86 -8.73 -7.88 -9.30
N ALA A 87 -8.21 -7.52 -10.49
CA ALA A 87 -8.63 -6.30 -11.18
C ALA A 87 -10.12 -6.36 -11.57
N PRO A 88 -10.86 -5.24 -11.45
CA PRO A 88 -10.45 -3.93 -10.91
C PRO A 88 -10.78 -3.77 -9.41
N HIS A 89 -10.93 -4.84 -8.64
CA HIS A 89 -11.53 -4.83 -7.30
C HIS A 89 -10.51 -4.80 -6.16
N SER A 90 -9.38 -5.50 -6.30
CA SER A 90 -8.41 -5.57 -5.20
C SER A 90 -7.01 -5.96 -5.65
N PHE A 91 -6.03 -5.58 -4.84
CA PHE A 91 -4.68 -6.17 -4.85
C PHE A 91 -4.09 -6.11 -3.45
N SER A 92 -3.14 -7.01 -3.19
CA SER A 92 -2.42 -7.03 -1.92
C SER A 92 -0.94 -7.27 -2.12
N TYR A 93 -0.14 -6.79 -1.18
CA TYR A 93 1.31 -6.95 -1.18
C TYR A 93 1.85 -7.09 0.24
N LYS A 94 3.07 -7.60 0.33
CA LYS A 94 3.88 -7.55 1.56
C LYS A 94 5.19 -6.85 1.28
N ASN A 95 5.72 -6.19 2.30
CA ASN A 95 7.03 -5.56 2.30
C ASN A 95 7.85 -6.11 3.48
N GLU A 96 9.02 -6.66 3.19
CA GLU A 96 9.87 -7.38 4.16
C GLU A 96 11.36 -7.17 3.85
N ARG A 97 12.25 -7.81 4.62
CA ARG A 97 13.70 -7.74 4.44
C ARG A 97 14.23 -6.30 4.48
N PHE A 98 13.79 -5.56 5.49
CA PHE A 98 14.25 -4.20 5.72
C PHE A 98 15.73 -4.16 6.02
N THR A 99 16.51 -3.32 5.33
CA THR A 99 17.93 -3.07 5.66
C THR A 99 18.09 -1.94 6.67
N SER A 100 17.05 -1.12 6.89
CA SER A 100 16.99 -0.18 8.02
C SER A 100 17.05 -0.96 9.33
N LYS A 101 18.09 -0.71 10.16
CA LYS A 101 18.26 -1.37 11.45
C LYS A 101 17.05 -1.19 12.39
N VAL A 102 16.43 -0.01 12.34
CA VAL A 102 15.26 0.31 13.16
C VAL A 102 14.04 -0.50 12.69
N LEU A 103 13.73 -0.48 11.39
CA LEU A 103 12.59 -1.24 10.86
C LEU A 103 12.79 -2.75 11.00
N ALA A 104 13.99 -3.26 10.73
CA ALA A 104 14.32 -4.68 10.89
C ALA A 104 14.21 -5.15 12.36
N ALA A 105 14.55 -4.29 13.32
CA ALA A 105 14.38 -4.60 14.74
C ALA A 105 12.90 -4.62 15.16
N LEU A 106 12.07 -3.75 14.58
CA LEU A 106 10.67 -3.60 14.95
C LEU A 106 9.73 -4.57 14.22
N LEU A 107 9.98 -4.84 12.93
CA LEU A 107 9.04 -5.49 12.02
C LEU A 107 9.63 -6.72 11.35
N LYS A 108 8.84 -7.79 11.28
CA LYS A 108 9.06 -8.90 10.35
C LYS A 108 8.67 -8.51 8.93
N ARG A 109 7.51 -7.87 8.79
CA ARG A 109 6.96 -7.39 7.50
C ARG A 109 5.86 -6.36 7.71
N LEU A 110 5.56 -5.64 6.66
CA LEU A 110 4.35 -4.85 6.46
C LEU A 110 3.47 -5.55 5.42
N GLU A 111 2.16 -5.47 5.56
CA GLU A 111 1.19 -5.98 4.59
C GLU A 111 0.25 -4.86 4.19
N GLY A 112 -0.03 -4.73 2.91
CA GLY A 112 -0.95 -3.74 2.36
C GLY A 112 -2.04 -4.41 1.55
N ASP A 113 -3.30 -4.03 1.80
CA ASP A 113 -4.47 -4.48 1.04
C ASP A 113 -5.21 -3.27 0.50
N TRP A 114 -5.50 -3.29 -0.78
CA TRP A 114 -6.34 -2.33 -1.46
C TRP A 114 -7.66 -2.95 -1.88
N LEU A 115 -8.75 -2.25 -1.59
CA LEU A 115 -10.09 -2.63 -2.02
C LEU A 115 -10.75 -1.45 -2.73
N PHE A 116 -11.31 -1.73 -3.89
CA PHE A 116 -12.03 -0.77 -4.73
C PHE A 116 -13.49 -1.23 -4.82
N THR A 117 -14.41 -0.32 -4.55
CA THR A 117 -15.86 -0.58 -4.64
C THR A 117 -16.49 0.44 -5.58
N ASP A 118 -17.12 -0.03 -6.63
CA ASP A 118 -17.91 0.81 -7.51
C ASP A 118 -19.15 1.30 -6.76
N LEU A 119 -19.35 2.62 -6.71
CA LEU A 119 -20.51 3.26 -6.10
C LEU A 119 -21.55 3.69 -7.14
N GLY A 120 -21.28 3.45 -8.43
CA GLY A 120 -22.05 3.99 -9.53
C GLY A 120 -21.75 5.48 -9.81
N ASN A 121 -22.35 6.02 -10.86
CA ASN A 121 -22.22 7.44 -11.24
C ASN A 121 -20.77 7.93 -11.32
N ASN A 122 -19.88 7.14 -11.90
CA ASN A 122 -18.45 7.45 -12.03
C ASN A 122 -17.78 7.76 -10.68
N SER A 123 -18.12 6.99 -9.65
CA SER A 123 -17.59 7.17 -8.30
C SER A 123 -17.09 5.84 -7.74
N THR A 124 -15.90 5.84 -7.16
CA THR A 124 -15.26 4.66 -6.57
C THR A 124 -14.83 4.93 -5.13
N LYS A 125 -15.22 4.04 -4.23
CA LYS A 125 -14.68 3.99 -2.87
C LYS A 125 -13.39 3.20 -2.87
N ILE A 126 -12.35 3.74 -2.23
CA ILE A 126 -11.02 3.15 -2.11
C ILE A 126 -10.71 2.97 -0.63
N GLU A 127 -10.34 1.75 -0.26
CA GLU A 127 -9.92 1.40 1.10
C GLU A 127 -8.49 0.83 1.04
N TRP A 128 -7.60 1.39 1.83
CA TRP A 128 -6.22 0.93 1.96
C TRP A 128 -5.95 0.54 3.41
N THR A 129 -5.77 -0.75 3.63
CA THR A 129 -5.47 -1.33 4.93
C THR A 129 -4.00 -1.68 5.00
N TYR A 130 -3.36 -1.32 6.11
CA TYR A 130 -1.94 -1.60 6.35
C TYR A 130 -1.77 -2.31 7.69
N ARG A 131 -1.08 -3.46 7.68
CA ARG A 131 -0.76 -4.25 8.87
C ARG A 131 0.73 -4.29 9.07
N ALA A 132 1.16 -4.13 10.33
CA ALA A 132 2.56 -4.22 10.72
C ALA A 132 2.77 -5.44 11.61
N VAL A 133 3.47 -6.45 11.11
CA VAL A 133 3.79 -7.68 11.86
C VAL A 133 5.06 -7.45 12.68
N PRO A 134 4.98 -7.32 14.01
CA PRO A 134 6.13 -7.05 14.86
C PRO A 134 7.08 -8.25 14.96
N THR A 135 8.33 -7.99 15.29
CA THR A 135 9.32 -9.06 15.56
C THR A 135 9.00 -9.85 16.82
N ASN A 136 8.43 -9.20 17.85
CA ASN A 136 8.07 -9.81 19.12
C ASN A 136 6.99 -9.00 19.86
N SER A 137 6.56 -9.48 21.03
CA SER A 137 5.50 -8.86 21.82
C SER A 137 5.89 -7.49 22.40
N PHE A 138 7.18 -7.26 22.69
CA PHE A 138 7.66 -5.98 23.19
C PHE A 138 7.62 -4.91 22.08
N THR A 139 8.14 -5.24 20.90
CA THR A 139 8.10 -4.33 19.74
C THR A 139 6.68 -4.03 19.28
N ARG A 140 5.71 -4.95 19.52
CA ARG A 140 4.29 -4.74 19.21
C ARG A 140 3.76 -3.43 19.83
N LEU A 141 4.09 -3.15 21.08
CA LEU A 141 3.62 -1.94 21.77
C LEU A 141 4.18 -0.67 21.10
N LEU A 142 5.48 -0.65 20.79
CA LEU A 142 6.13 0.46 20.09
C LEU A 142 5.55 0.66 18.69
N VAL A 143 5.38 -0.45 17.95
CA VAL A 143 4.75 -0.42 16.62
C VAL A 143 3.35 0.17 16.72
N LYS A 144 2.51 -0.32 17.64
CA LYS A 144 1.13 0.14 17.80
C LYS A 144 1.03 1.62 18.17
N LEU A 145 1.84 2.08 19.12
CA LEU A 145 1.72 3.43 19.70
C LEU A 145 2.42 4.52 18.87
N ILE A 146 3.49 4.17 18.18
CA ILE A 146 4.35 5.14 17.48
C ILE A 146 4.32 4.92 15.98
N LEU A 147 4.77 3.74 15.51
CA LEU A 147 4.96 3.50 14.08
C LEU A 147 3.63 3.54 13.30
N MET A 148 2.56 2.94 13.85
CA MET A 148 1.26 2.93 13.18
C MET A 148 0.64 4.32 13.03
N LYS A 149 0.93 5.26 13.94
CA LYS A 149 0.51 6.66 13.78
C LYS A 149 1.24 7.33 12.61
N ALA A 150 2.54 7.10 12.48
CA ALA A 150 3.32 7.64 11.38
C ALA A 150 2.90 7.02 10.03
N ILE A 151 2.65 5.69 10.00
CA ILE A 151 2.11 5.00 8.84
C ILE A 151 0.74 5.58 8.47
N HIS A 152 -0.19 5.70 9.41
CA HIS A 152 -1.52 6.25 9.15
C HIS A 152 -1.47 7.66 8.54
N ALA A 153 -0.62 8.55 9.07
CA ALA A 153 -0.44 9.88 8.51
C ALA A 153 0.08 9.82 7.07
N MET A 154 1.12 9.01 6.80
CA MET A 154 1.69 8.83 5.47
C MET A 154 0.67 8.26 4.46
N LEU A 155 -0.12 7.25 4.85
CA LEU A 155 -1.15 6.66 3.98
C LEU A 155 -2.27 7.66 3.67
N ARG A 156 -2.69 8.45 4.66
CA ARG A 156 -3.70 9.48 4.46
C ARG A 156 -3.23 10.56 3.48
N ASP A 157 -1.99 11.00 3.61
CA ASP A 157 -1.40 11.99 2.73
C ASP A 157 -1.25 11.43 1.30
N ALA A 158 -0.80 10.19 1.16
CA ALA A 158 -0.71 9.48 -0.12
C ALA A 158 -2.09 9.34 -0.78
N LEU A 159 -3.11 8.94 0.00
CA LEU A 159 -4.47 8.77 -0.52
C LEU A 159 -5.11 10.12 -0.92
N SER A 160 -4.74 11.20 -0.25
CA SER A 160 -5.15 12.58 -0.63
C SER A 160 -4.55 13.00 -1.98
N ILE A 161 -3.29 12.65 -2.24
CA ILE A 161 -2.64 12.90 -3.54
C ILE A 161 -3.38 12.12 -4.63
N LEU A 162 -3.57 10.81 -4.46
CA LEU A 162 -4.27 9.96 -5.41
C LEU A 162 -5.70 10.44 -5.70
N LYS A 163 -6.41 10.89 -4.65
CA LYS A 163 -7.73 11.47 -4.79
C LYS A 163 -7.70 12.72 -5.65
N ASN A 164 -6.77 13.64 -5.38
CA ASN A 164 -6.63 14.87 -6.18
C ASN A 164 -6.35 14.54 -7.65
N ASP A 165 -5.43 13.63 -7.92
CA ASP A 165 -5.04 13.24 -9.27
C ASP A 165 -6.23 12.68 -10.07
N LEU A 166 -7.02 11.79 -9.44
CA LEU A 166 -8.20 11.18 -10.06
C LEU A 166 -9.35 12.19 -10.23
N ASP A 167 -9.64 13.01 -9.21
CA ASP A 167 -10.74 13.96 -9.23
C ASP A 167 -10.48 15.11 -10.23
N THR A 168 -9.22 15.49 -10.45
CA THR A 168 -8.82 16.53 -11.40
C THR A 168 -8.41 16.00 -12.77
N ASN A 169 -8.38 14.68 -12.93
CA ASN A 169 -7.85 13.97 -14.10
C ASN A 169 -6.41 14.41 -14.48
N GLN A 170 -5.62 14.75 -13.45
CA GLN A 170 -4.19 15.09 -13.57
C GLN A 170 -3.34 13.89 -13.15
N LEU A 171 -3.48 12.79 -13.92
CA LEU A 171 -2.79 11.55 -13.62
C LEU A 171 -1.29 11.71 -13.87
N GLU A 172 -0.47 11.43 -12.85
CA GLU A 172 0.97 11.33 -13.05
C GLU A 172 1.28 10.23 -14.06
N LYS A 173 2.18 10.50 -14.99
CA LYS A 173 2.66 9.50 -15.94
C LYS A 173 3.58 8.52 -15.23
N GLY A 174 2.99 7.58 -14.53
CA GLY A 174 3.66 6.45 -13.92
C GLY A 174 3.54 5.18 -14.74
N THR A 175 4.11 4.10 -14.26
CA THR A 175 4.02 2.76 -14.82
C THR A 175 2.59 2.38 -15.16
N THR A 176 2.34 2.03 -16.41
CA THR A 176 1.04 1.52 -16.84
C THR A 176 1.00 0.00 -16.71
N TRP A 177 -0.15 -0.56 -16.31
CA TRP A 177 -0.39 -2.01 -16.30
C TRP A 177 -0.18 -2.66 -17.67
N ASN A 178 -0.45 -1.92 -18.73
CA ASN A 178 -0.49 -2.40 -20.09
C ASN A 178 0.67 -1.81 -20.89
N ARG A 179 1.85 -2.39 -20.76
CA ARG A 179 2.88 -2.35 -21.80
C ARG A 179 3.63 -3.66 -21.85
#